data_b5243059afc4994ec35220cb1cf30c0e
#
_entry.id   b5243059afc4994ec35220cb1cf30c0e
#
_cell.length_a   1.000
_cell.length_b   1.000
_cell.length_c   1.000
_cell.angle_alpha   90.00
_cell.angle_beta   90.00
_cell.angle_gamma   90.00
#
_symmetry.space_group_name_H-M   'P 1'
#
loop_
_entity.id
_entity.type
_entity.pdbx_description
1 polymer ?
#
loop_
_entity_poly.entity_id
_entity_poly.type
_entity_poly.pdbx_seq_one_letter_code
_entity_poly.pdbx_strand_id
1 'polypeptide(L)'
;MGADVNEDAPEPDDQDGAVRRCLATGERREKADMIRLVVGPDDQLVPDLAERLPGRGLWITASRDMVETALKKRLFAKAAKARVNADADLADRIEGLLRRRARDLLGLAFAAGAVHQGFDQVEAWVGSNRPKLGAMVVARDASAGGRRKFLGLGREAPVVDVFGATELGEAIGRADAVYMMVERGGLCARLLKEANRLAGFVTTPPVEENAQDS
;
A
#
# COMPACT_ATOMS: atom_id res chain seq x y z
N MET A 1 -16.87 38.70 -31.49
CA MET A 1 -16.01 38.84 -30.32
C MET A 1 -16.30 37.62 -29.44
N GLY A 2 -15.61 36.54 -29.69
CA GLY A 2 -15.67 35.30 -28.87
C GLY A 2 -14.63 35.41 -27.78
N ALA A 3 -15.06 35.27 -26.54
CA ALA A 3 -14.18 35.14 -25.40
C ALA A 3 -13.76 33.66 -25.32
N ASP A 4 -12.48 33.39 -25.63
CA ASP A 4 -11.85 32.09 -25.29
C ASP A 4 -11.83 31.93 -23.78
N VAL A 5 -12.69 31.08 -23.27
CA VAL A 5 -12.61 30.55 -21.90
C VAL A 5 -11.44 29.59 -21.84
N ASN A 6 -10.37 30.06 -21.22
CA ASN A 6 -9.18 29.27 -20.91
C ASN A 6 -9.52 28.19 -19.88
N GLU A 7 -9.94 27.00 -20.36
CA GLU A 7 -10.37 25.84 -19.55
C GLU A 7 -9.22 25.06 -18.89
N ASP A 8 -8.01 25.60 -18.85
CA ASP A 8 -6.80 24.89 -18.39
C ASP A 8 -6.15 25.52 -17.14
N ALA A 9 -6.93 26.23 -16.33
CA ALA A 9 -6.45 26.65 -15.02
C ALA A 9 -6.54 25.46 -14.04
N PRO A 10 -5.42 25.03 -13.40
CA PRO A 10 -5.51 24.00 -12.37
C PRO A 10 -6.35 24.56 -11.22
N GLU A 11 -7.47 23.90 -10.95
CA GLU A 11 -8.29 24.21 -9.79
C GLU A 11 -7.44 24.20 -8.51
N PRO A 12 -7.72 25.09 -7.54
CA PRO A 12 -7.01 25.13 -6.28
C PRO A 12 -7.13 23.77 -5.61
N ASP A 13 -5.99 23.25 -5.18
CA ASP A 13 -5.86 21.99 -4.44
C ASP A 13 -6.79 22.09 -3.20
N ASP A 14 -7.84 21.30 -3.20
CA ASP A 14 -8.78 21.18 -2.07
C ASP A 14 -8.00 20.69 -0.86
N GLN A 15 -7.48 21.60 -0.05
CA GLN A 15 -6.50 21.32 1.01
C GLN A 15 -7.05 20.44 2.12
N ASP A 16 -8.37 20.16 2.12
CA ASP A 16 -9.06 19.43 3.20
C ASP A 16 -9.86 18.20 2.75
N GLY A 17 -9.92 17.90 1.47
CA GLY A 17 -10.66 16.76 0.94
C GLY A 17 -9.91 15.42 1.08
N ALA A 18 -10.65 14.32 1.29
CA ALA A 18 -10.11 12.95 1.27
C ALA A 18 -9.70 12.48 -0.13
N VAL A 19 -10.08 13.19 -1.20
CA VAL A 19 -9.92 12.82 -2.61
C VAL A 19 -8.87 13.71 -3.29
N ARG A 20 -8.07 13.13 -4.18
CA ARG A 20 -7.07 13.84 -4.98
C ARG A 20 -7.11 13.38 -6.45
N ARG A 21 -6.60 14.21 -7.36
CA ARG A 21 -6.48 13.90 -8.79
C ARG A 21 -5.14 13.21 -9.06
N CYS A 22 -5.17 12.06 -9.71
CA CYS A 22 -3.97 11.34 -10.13
C CYS A 22 -3.31 12.05 -11.32
N LEU A 23 -2.01 12.34 -11.23
CA LEU A 23 -1.24 12.99 -12.31
C LEU A 23 -1.15 12.15 -13.59
N ALA A 24 -1.16 10.83 -13.47
CA ALA A 24 -1.01 9.92 -14.60
C ALA A 24 -2.31 9.68 -15.36
N THR A 25 -3.45 9.55 -14.65
CA THR A 25 -4.74 9.20 -15.24
C THR A 25 -5.73 10.35 -15.29
N GLY A 26 -5.53 11.40 -14.48
CA GLY A 26 -6.50 12.49 -14.31
C GLY A 26 -7.72 12.12 -13.46
N GLU A 27 -7.85 10.86 -13.03
CA GLU A 27 -8.95 10.40 -12.19
C GLU A 27 -8.86 10.93 -10.76
N ARG A 28 -10.02 11.13 -10.13
CA ARG A 28 -10.10 11.44 -8.70
C ARG A 28 -10.16 10.13 -7.90
N ARG A 29 -9.30 10.01 -6.88
CA ARG A 29 -9.20 8.85 -6.00
C ARG A 29 -9.03 9.27 -4.55
N GLU A 30 -9.35 8.39 -3.64
CA GLU A 30 -9.09 8.61 -2.22
C GLU A 30 -7.59 8.65 -1.93
N LYS A 31 -7.15 9.53 -1.03
CA LYS A 31 -5.74 9.62 -0.59
C LYS A 31 -5.18 8.28 -0.10
N ALA A 32 -6.06 7.43 0.45
CA ALA A 32 -5.68 6.10 0.93
C ALA A 32 -5.06 5.22 -0.18
N ASP A 33 -5.48 5.44 -1.45
CA ASP A 33 -5.04 4.67 -2.62
C ASP A 33 -3.96 5.39 -3.42
N MET A 34 -3.40 6.47 -2.88
CA MET A 34 -2.47 7.33 -3.60
C MET A 34 -1.15 7.54 -2.85
N ILE A 35 -0.15 7.91 -3.61
CA ILE A 35 1.14 8.38 -3.10
C ILE A 35 1.22 9.89 -3.28
N ARG A 36 1.51 10.59 -2.19
CA ARG A 36 1.90 12.00 -2.21
C ARG A 36 3.39 12.10 -2.46
N LEU A 37 3.79 13.03 -3.34
CA LEU A 37 5.18 13.43 -3.54
C LEU A 37 5.26 14.95 -3.40
N VAL A 38 6.42 15.46 -3.02
CA VAL A 38 6.72 16.90 -2.96
C VAL A 38 8.04 17.16 -3.65
N VAL A 39 8.20 18.40 -4.14
CA VAL A 39 9.50 18.88 -4.66
C VAL A 39 10.26 19.47 -3.50
N GLY A 40 11.42 18.91 -3.19
CA GLY A 40 12.34 19.39 -2.17
C GLY A 40 13.18 20.60 -2.61
N PRO A 41 14.07 21.12 -1.73
CA PRO A 41 14.86 22.31 -2.01
C PRO A 41 15.78 22.22 -3.23
N ASP A 42 16.29 21.03 -3.53
CA ASP A 42 17.23 20.77 -4.65
C ASP A 42 16.51 20.27 -5.90
N ASP A 43 15.24 20.67 -6.09
CA ASP A 43 14.37 20.18 -7.15
C ASP A 43 14.14 18.66 -7.11
N GLN A 44 14.55 17.97 -6.05
CA GLN A 44 14.40 16.54 -5.91
C GLN A 44 12.95 16.16 -5.61
N LEU A 45 12.44 15.13 -6.32
CA LEU A 45 11.14 14.56 -6.06
C LEU A 45 11.19 13.59 -4.88
N VAL A 46 10.48 13.92 -3.80
CA VAL A 46 10.51 13.17 -2.53
C VAL A 46 9.16 12.51 -2.24
N PRO A 47 9.09 11.19 -2.04
CA PRO A 47 7.89 10.53 -1.56
C PRO A 47 7.51 10.95 -0.13
N ASP A 48 6.28 11.40 0.06
CA ASP A 48 5.74 11.82 1.36
C ASP A 48 4.58 10.93 1.78
N LEU A 49 4.90 9.70 2.15
CA LEU A 49 3.90 8.69 2.55
C LEU A 49 3.15 9.06 3.85
N ALA A 50 3.75 9.92 4.67
CA ALA A 50 3.16 10.39 5.92
C ALA A 50 2.28 11.65 5.73
N GLU A 51 2.30 12.27 4.56
CA GLU A 51 1.57 13.49 4.21
C GLU A 51 1.90 14.67 5.14
N ARG A 52 3.19 14.80 5.51
CA ARG A 52 3.67 15.78 6.50
C ARG A 52 4.66 16.82 5.96
N LEU A 53 5.26 16.55 4.81
CA LEU A 53 6.25 17.47 4.25
C LEU A 53 5.56 18.75 3.77
N PRO A 54 6.21 19.93 3.94
CA PRO A 54 5.70 21.18 3.41
C PRO A 54 5.73 21.19 1.89
N GLY A 55 4.97 22.10 1.29
CA GLY A 55 4.92 22.27 -0.15
C GLY A 55 3.69 21.64 -0.82
N ARG A 56 3.54 21.99 -2.10
CA ARG A 56 2.44 21.46 -2.92
C ARG A 56 2.59 19.96 -3.11
N GLY A 57 1.57 19.21 -2.75
CA GLY A 57 1.51 17.77 -2.98
C GLY A 57 1.23 17.43 -4.43
N LEU A 58 2.06 16.57 -5.00
CA LEU A 58 1.86 15.91 -6.29
C LEU A 58 1.33 14.51 -6.02
N TRP A 59 0.14 14.18 -6.55
CA TRP A 59 -0.54 12.95 -6.20
C TRP A 59 -0.59 11.96 -7.36
N ILE A 60 -0.28 10.71 -7.08
CA ILE A 60 -0.33 9.64 -8.07
C ILE A 60 -0.94 8.37 -7.46
N THR A 61 -1.68 7.63 -8.24
CA THR A 61 -2.20 6.31 -7.81
C THR A 61 -1.05 5.43 -7.33
N ALA A 62 -1.25 4.71 -6.23
CA ALA A 62 -0.25 3.80 -5.66
C ALA A 62 -0.07 2.57 -6.56
N SER A 63 0.66 2.74 -7.65
CA SER A 63 0.96 1.69 -8.64
C SER A 63 2.31 1.98 -9.29
N ARG A 64 3.13 0.94 -9.45
CA ARG A 64 4.43 1.00 -10.13
C ARG A 64 4.28 1.57 -11.53
N ASP A 65 3.36 1.04 -12.32
CA ASP A 65 3.13 1.47 -13.71
C ASP A 65 2.76 2.96 -13.81
N MET A 66 1.99 3.46 -12.85
CA MET A 66 1.61 4.87 -12.84
C MET A 66 2.80 5.77 -12.53
N VAL A 67 3.65 5.39 -11.58
CA VAL A 67 4.88 6.13 -11.27
C VAL A 67 5.83 6.14 -12.46
N GLU A 68 6.08 4.99 -13.08
CA GLU A 68 6.94 4.88 -14.25
C GLU A 68 6.37 5.65 -15.46
N THR A 69 5.06 5.62 -15.67
CA THR A 69 4.38 6.42 -16.72
C THR A 69 4.57 7.90 -16.47
N ALA A 70 4.42 8.35 -15.22
CA ALA A 70 4.61 9.76 -14.87
C ALA A 70 6.06 10.22 -15.06
N LEU A 71 7.05 9.36 -14.75
CA LEU A 71 8.47 9.60 -15.01
C LEU A 71 8.74 9.73 -16.52
N LYS A 72 8.34 8.73 -17.31
CA LYS A 72 8.51 8.70 -18.77
C LYS A 72 7.91 9.93 -19.46
N LYS A 73 6.73 10.36 -19.04
CA LYS A 73 6.00 11.52 -19.60
C LYS A 73 6.34 12.85 -18.93
N ARG A 74 7.27 12.90 -17.98
CA ARG A 74 7.68 14.08 -17.19
C ARG A 74 6.49 14.83 -16.55
N LEU A 75 5.49 14.08 -16.07
CA LEU A 75 4.25 14.67 -15.53
C LEU A 75 4.48 15.42 -14.23
N PHE A 76 5.44 15.00 -13.43
CA PHE A 76 5.80 15.69 -12.18
C PHE A 76 6.29 17.12 -12.44
N ALA A 77 7.18 17.33 -13.41
CA ALA A 77 7.67 18.66 -13.78
C ALA A 77 6.55 19.55 -14.34
N LYS A 78 5.67 18.97 -15.17
CA LYS A 78 4.50 19.69 -15.71
C LYS A 78 3.57 20.15 -14.59
N ALA A 79 3.26 19.28 -13.63
CA ALA A 79 2.36 19.60 -12.53
C ALA A 79 2.97 20.57 -11.52
N ALA A 80 4.27 20.45 -11.23
CA ALA A 80 4.99 21.38 -10.38
C ALA A 80 5.17 22.75 -11.03
N LYS A 81 5.07 22.87 -12.35
CA LYS A 81 5.42 24.05 -13.15
C LYS A 81 6.86 24.53 -12.85
N ALA A 82 7.76 23.61 -12.57
CA ALA A 82 9.13 23.85 -12.15
C ALA A 82 10.04 22.71 -12.64
N ARG A 83 11.36 22.93 -12.55
CA ARG A 83 12.32 21.84 -12.71
C ARG A 83 12.09 20.79 -11.62
N VAL A 84 12.11 19.52 -11.99
CA VAL A 84 11.98 18.38 -11.07
C VAL A 84 13.01 17.35 -11.46
N ASN A 85 13.86 16.99 -10.52
CA ASN A 85 14.80 15.89 -10.63
C ASN A 85 14.14 14.67 -9.99
N ALA A 86 13.77 13.71 -10.82
CA ALA A 86 13.18 12.45 -10.36
C ALA A 86 14.11 11.31 -10.73
N ASP A 87 14.51 10.53 -9.74
CA ASP A 87 15.37 9.38 -9.94
C ASP A 87 14.64 8.28 -10.72
N ALA A 88 15.37 7.56 -11.56
CA ALA A 88 14.81 6.48 -12.36
C ALA A 88 14.26 5.32 -11.49
N ASP A 89 14.83 5.15 -10.30
CA ASP A 89 14.45 4.14 -9.29
C ASP A 89 13.35 4.60 -8.31
N LEU A 90 12.66 5.72 -8.63
CA LEU A 90 11.62 6.28 -7.75
C LEU A 90 10.56 5.26 -7.35
N ALA A 91 10.15 4.38 -8.26
CA ALA A 91 9.18 3.33 -7.97
C ALA A 91 9.71 2.33 -6.93
N ASP A 92 10.98 1.92 -7.06
CA ASP A 92 11.63 1.02 -6.10
C ASP A 92 11.80 1.68 -4.72
N ARG A 93 12.13 2.96 -4.69
CA ARG A 93 12.20 3.73 -3.44
C ARG A 93 10.84 3.81 -2.74
N ILE A 94 9.78 4.08 -3.48
CA ILE A 94 8.41 4.11 -2.93
C ILE A 94 8.03 2.73 -2.38
N GLU A 95 8.28 1.66 -3.15
CA GLU A 95 8.04 0.28 -2.69
C GLU A 95 8.78 -0.02 -1.39
N GLY A 96 10.09 0.25 -1.34
CA GLY A 96 10.90 0.02 -0.14
C GLY A 96 10.42 0.80 1.08
N LEU A 97 9.97 2.05 0.91
CA LEU A 97 9.39 2.86 1.97
C LEU A 97 8.05 2.30 2.46
N LEU A 98 7.14 1.92 1.56
CA LEU A 98 5.85 1.31 1.88
C LEU A 98 6.04 -0.01 2.62
N ARG A 99 6.94 -0.86 2.12
CA ARG A 99 7.28 -2.16 2.69
C ARG A 99 7.78 -2.02 4.13
N ARG A 100 8.73 -1.10 4.36
CA ARG A 100 9.23 -0.80 5.71
C ARG A 100 8.10 -0.34 6.63
N ARG A 101 7.30 0.63 6.22
CA ARG A 101 6.20 1.17 7.04
C ARG A 101 5.16 0.10 7.41
N ALA A 102 4.77 -0.75 6.47
CA ALA A 102 3.82 -1.81 6.72
C ALA A 102 4.39 -2.88 7.66
N ARG A 103 5.68 -3.25 7.52
CA ARG A 103 6.38 -4.13 8.46
C ARG A 103 6.47 -3.54 9.87
N ASP A 104 6.84 -2.26 9.98
CA ASP A 104 6.91 -1.58 11.28
C ASP A 104 5.55 -1.58 12.00
N LEU A 105 4.46 -1.35 11.24
CA LEU A 105 3.09 -1.40 11.77
C LEU A 105 2.69 -2.80 12.24
N LEU A 106 3.08 -3.85 11.50
CA LEU A 106 2.86 -5.23 11.89
C LEU A 106 3.63 -5.57 13.18
N GLY A 107 4.90 -5.16 13.27
CA GLY A 107 5.72 -5.32 14.47
C GLY A 107 5.15 -4.59 15.69
N LEU A 108 4.67 -3.35 15.50
CA LEU A 108 3.99 -2.60 16.56
C LEU A 108 2.69 -3.28 17.01
N ALA A 109 1.90 -3.81 16.09
CA ALA A 109 0.69 -4.55 16.40
C ALA A 109 1.00 -5.84 17.16
N PHE A 110 2.08 -6.54 16.78
CA PHE A 110 2.56 -7.73 17.49
C PHE A 110 3.02 -7.39 18.92
N ALA A 111 3.83 -6.36 19.08
CA ALA A 111 4.28 -5.89 20.40
C ALA A 111 3.12 -5.45 21.32
N ALA A 112 2.04 -4.94 20.72
CA ALA A 112 0.80 -4.58 21.42
C ALA A 112 -0.11 -5.78 21.75
N GLY A 113 0.29 -7.02 21.41
CA GLY A 113 -0.52 -8.22 21.60
C GLY A 113 -1.74 -8.35 20.67
N ALA A 114 -1.79 -7.55 19.61
CA ALA A 114 -2.90 -7.51 18.66
C ALA A 114 -2.71 -8.42 17.43
N VAL A 115 -1.65 -9.23 17.40
CA VAL A 115 -1.36 -10.19 16.31
C VAL A 115 -1.33 -11.61 16.87
N HIS A 116 -2.07 -12.49 16.24
CA HIS A 116 -2.04 -13.93 16.51
C HIS A 116 -1.38 -14.64 15.35
N GLN A 117 -0.44 -15.55 15.63
CA GLN A 117 0.41 -16.22 14.65
C GLN A 117 0.23 -17.73 14.70
N GLY A 118 0.26 -18.35 13.53
CA GLY A 118 0.11 -19.81 13.36
C GLY A 118 -1.34 -20.20 13.08
N PHE A 119 -1.50 -21.25 12.27
CA PHE A 119 -2.82 -21.69 11.80
C PHE A 119 -3.76 -22.04 12.96
N ASP A 120 -3.33 -22.95 13.84
CA ASP A 120 -4.16 -23.46 14.92
C ASP A 120 -4.53 -22.37 15.95
N GLN A 121 -3.58 -21.47 16.24
CA GLN A 121 -3.84 -20.36 17.16
C GLN A 121 -4.84 -19.36 16.58
N VAL A 122 -4.72 -19.06 15.29
CA VAL A 122 -5.67 -18.16 14.60
C VAL A 122 -7.05 -18.81 14.51
N GLU A 123 -7.13 -20.11 14.20
CA GLU A 123 -8.39 -20.85 14.15
C GLU A 123 -9.12 -20.82 15.48
N ALA A 124 -8.43 -21.17 16.57
CA ALA A 124 -8.99 -21.14 17.91
C ALA A 124 -9.43 -19.72 18.32
N TRP A 125 -8.64 -18.70 18.00
CA TRP A 125 -8.95 -17.33 18.33
C TRP A 125 -10.16 -16.80 17.57
N VAL A 126 -10.22 -17.01 16.25
CA VAL A 126 -11.33 -16.58 15.38
C VAL A 126 -12.65 -17.23 15.80
N GLY A 127 -12.62 -18.48 16.25
CA GLY A 127 -13.81 -19.18 16.73
C GLY A 127 -14.54 -18.45 17.85
N SER A 128 -13.78 -17.79 18.76
CA SER A 128 -14.33 -17.11 19.94
C SER A 128 -14.38 -15.59 19.80
N ASN A 129 -13.59 -14.99 18.89
CA ASN A 129 -13.35 -13.54 18.83
C ASN A 129 -13.60 -12.93 17.43
N ARG A 130 -14.37 -13.58 16.58
CA ARG A 130 -14.63 -13.14 15.19
C ARG A 130 -14.97 -11.65 15.03
N PRO A 131 -15.79 -11.01 15.90
CA PRO A 131 -16.08 -9.58 15.78
C PRO A 131 -14.87 -8.66 15.93
N LYS A 132 -13.79 -9.16 16.55
CA LYS A 132 -12.54 -8.41 16.74
C LYS A 132 -11.55 -8.65 15.61
N LEU A 133 -11.83 -9.56 14.68
CA LEU A 133 -10.98 -9.81 13.52
C LEU A 133 -10.91 -8.57 12.66
N GLY A 134 -9.70 -8.07 12.42
CA GLY A 134 -9.42 -6.88 11.63
C GLY A 134 -8.86 -7.21 10.24
N ALA A 135 -7.87 -8.10 10.17
CA ALA A 135 -7.25 -8.53 8.91
C ALA A 135 -6.67 -9.95 9.02
N MET A 136 -6.69 -10.67 7.90
CA MET A 136 -5.92 -11.89 7.71
C MET A 136 -4.61 -11.55 7.01
N VAL A 137 -3.48 -12.05 7.53
CA VAL A 137 -2.16 -11.84 6.95
C VAL A 137 -1.60 -13.20 6.54
N VAL A 138 -1.27 -13.35 5.27
CA VAL A 138 -0.77 -14.61 4.71
C VAL A 138 0.46 -14.36 3.85
N ALA A 139 1.48 -15.18 4.01
CA ALA A 139 2.68 -15.07 3.19
C ALA A 139 2.37 -15.35 1.71
N ARG A 140 2.99 -14.59 0.80
CA ARG A 140 2.82 -14.77 -0.65
C ARG A 140 3.28 -16.14 -1.14
N ASP A 141 4.31 -16.67 -0.49
CA ASP A 141 4.92 -17.97 -0.74
C ASP A 141 4.26 -19.12 0.04
N ALA A 142 3.10 -18.87 0.67
CA ALA A 142 2.28 -19.91 1.27
C ALA A 142 1.73 -20.85 0.20
N SER A 143 1.63 -22.15 0.50
CA SER A 143 1.02 -23.12 -0.39
C SER A 143 -0.44 -22.77 -0.71
N ALA A 144 -0.88 -22.98 -1.94
CA ALA A 144 -2.25 -22.65 -2.38
C ALA A 144 -3.32 -23.32 -1.50
N GLY A 145 -3.11 -24.58 -1.10
CA GLY A 145 -4.02 -25.31 -0.22
C GLY A 145 -4.07 -24.72 1.19
N GLY A 146 -2.90 -24.41 1.77
CA GLY A 146 -2.79 -23.76 3.07
C GLY A 146 -3.42 -22.37 3.09
N ARG A 147 -3.11 -21.55 2.08
CA ARG A 147 -3.71 -20.24 1.88
C ARG A 147 -5.25 -20.30 1.84
N ARG A 148 -5.80 -21.20 1.02
CA ARG A 148 -7.26 -21.36 0.89
C ARG A 148 -7.91 -21.73 2.22
N LYS A 149 -7.35 -22.70 2.95
CA LYS A 149 -7.85 -23.12 4.26
C LYS A 149 -7.79 -21.97 5.26
N PHE A 150 -6.64 -21.26 5.32
CA PHE A 150 -6.43 -20.18 6.27
C PHE A 150 -7.39 -19.00 6.03
N LEU A 151 -7.53 -18.54 4.80
CA LEU A 151 -8.44 -17.45 4.46
C LEU A 151 -9.91 -17.85 4.67
N GLY A 152 -10.23 -19.13 4.61
CA GLY A 152 -11.55 -19.67 4.97
C GLY A 152 -11.98 -19.41 6.41
N LEU A 153 -11.03 -19.23 7.34
CA LEU A 153 -11.32 -18.90 8.75
C LEU A 153 -11.92 -17.49 8.91
N GLY A 154 -11.48 -16.54 8.07
CA GLY A 154 -11.88 -15.13 8.16
C GLY A 154 -12.41 -14.57 6.83
N ARG A 155 -13.35 -15.24 6.19
CA ARG A 155 -13.82 -14.99 4.81
C ARG A 155 -14.18 -13.53 4.47
N GLU A 156 -14.63 -12.77 5.45
CA GLU A 156 -15.05 -11.37 5.26
C GLU A 156 -13.98 -10.35 5.68
N ALA A 157 -12.87 -10.84 6.27
CA ALA A 157 -11.82 -9.95 6.71
C ALA A 157 -10.91 -9.54 5.54
N PRO A 158 -10.44 -8.29 5.51
CA PRO A 158 -9.42 -7.86 4.56
C PRO A 158 -8.17 -8.75 4.64
N VAL A 159 -7.54 -8.97 3.48
CA VAL A 159 -6.34 -9.81 3.36
C VAL A 159 -5.12 -8.95 3.09
N VAL A 160 -4.03 -9.22 3.81
CA VAL A 160 -2.69 -8.68 3.58
C VAL A 160 -1.79 -9.83 3.11
N ASP A 161 -1.35 -9.79 1.86
CA ASP A 161 -0.55 -10.84 1.21
C ASP A 161 0.61 -10.29 0.38
N VAL A 162 1.16 -9.17 0.81
CA VAL A 162 2.23 -8.43 0.12
C VAL A 162 3.64 -8.83 0.58
N PHE A 163 3.77 -9.68 1.60
CA PHE A 163 5.03 -10.10 2.22
C PHE A 163 5.30 -11.59 2.00
N GLY A 164 6.58 -11.98 1.91
CA GLY A 164 7.02 -13.36 2.04
C GLY A 164 7.06 -13.84 3.49
N ALA A 165 7.18 -15.16 3.71
CA ALA A 165 7.22 -15.75 5.06
C ALA A 165 8.37 -15.20 5.91
N THR A 166 9.56 -15.05 5.33
CA THR A 166 10.74 -14.48 6.00
C THR A 166 10.48 -13.03 6.43
N GLU A 167 9.91 -12.20 5.54
CA GLU A 167 9.60 -10.80 5.86
C GLU A 167 8.58 -10.67 7.00
N LEU A 168 7.56 -11.55 7.00
CA LEU A 168 6.57 -11.60 8.07
C LEU A 168 7.23 -12.03 9.40
N GLY A 169 8.12 -13.02 9.35
CA GLY A 169 8.89 -13.45 10.51
C GLY A 169 9.75 -12.33 11.09
N GLU A 170 10.54 -11.68 10.24
CA GLU A 170 11.38 -10.53 10.64
C GLU A 170 10.56 -9.41 11.31
N ALA A 171 9.35 -9.12 10.81
CA ALA A 171 8.50 -8.09 11.37
C ALA A 171 8.08 -8.35 12.83
N ILE A 172 8.07 -9.61 13.26
CA ILE A 172 7.67 -10.02 14.62
C ILE A 172 8.84 -10.66 15.42
N GLY A 173 10.07 -10.54 14.93
CA GLY A 173 11.26 -11.06 15.60
C GLY A 173 11.38 -12.58 15.57
N ARG A 174 10.96 -13.23 14.48
CA ARG A 174 11.06 -14.68 14.25
C ARG A 174 11.77 -14.97 12.93
N ALA A 175 12.18 -16.22 12.70
CA ALA A 175 12.83 -16.62 11.45
C ALA A 175 11.87 -16.50 10.26
N ASP A 176 10.66 -17.01 10.42
CA ASP A 176 9.60 -16.93 9.41
C ASP A 176 8.20 -16.91 10.07
N ALA A 177 7.20 -16.54 9.29
CA ALA A 177 5.79 -16.64 9.66
C ALA A 177 4.93 -16.68 8.39
N VAL A 178 3.98 -17.61 8.33
CA VAL A 178 3.16 -17.83 7.14
C VAL A 178 1.73 -17.33 7.33
N TYR A 179 1.17 -17.56 8.50
CA TYR A 179 -0.23 -17.28 8.81
C TYR A 179 -0.34 -16.44 10.06
N MET A 180 -0.99 -15.29 9.93
CA MET A 180 -1.27 -14.38 11.04
C MET A 180 -2.64 -13.73 10.87
N MET A 181 -3.20 -13.25 11.96
CA MET A 181 -4.30 -12.30 11.92
C MET A 181 -3.98 -11.11 12.80
N VAL A 182 -4.61 -9.98 12.49
CA VAL A 182 -4.49 -8.74 13.25
C VAL A 182 -5.85 -8.37 13.79
N GLU A 183 -5.92 -8.04 15.07
CA GLU A 183 -7.15 -7.56 15.71
C GLU A 183 -7.55 -6.20 15.14
N ARG A 184 -8.85 -5.96 15.08
CA ARG A 184 -9.41 -4.68 14.64
C ARG A 184 -8.97 -3.55 15.56
N GLY A 185 -8.43 -2.49 14.98
CA GLY A 185 -7.97 -1.32 15.72
C GLY A 185 -7.17 -0.35 14.85
N GLY A 186 -6.68 0.71 15.44
CA GLY A 186 -5.95 1.76 14.72
C GLY A 186 -4.67 1.27 14.01
N LEU A 187 -3.93 0.33 14.59
CA LEU A 187 -2.76 -0.26 13.96
C LEU A 187 -3.15 -1.12 12.76
N CYS A 188 -4.22 -1.92 12.87
CA CYS A 188 -4.75 -2.72 11.78
C CYS A 188 -5.21 -1.82 10.59
N ALA A 189 -5.96 -0.76 10.86
CA ALA A 189 -6.39 0.16 9.81
C ALA A 189 -5.21 0.83 9.09
N ARG A 190 -4.18 1.22 9.82
CA ARG A 190 -2.95 1.78 9.24
C ARG A 190 -2.17 0.73 8.44
N LEU A 191 -2.06 -0.49 8.95
CA LEU A 191 -1.42 -1.60 8.22
C LEU A 191 -2.14 -1.88 6.90
N LEU A 192 -3.47 -1.95 6.91
CA LEU A 192 -4.28 -2.16 5.71
C LEU A 192 -4.07 -1.04 4.68
N LYS A 193 -4.02 0.23 5.12
CA LYS A 193 -3.73 1.36 4.23
C LYS A 193 -2.36 1.21 3.55
N GLU A 194 -1.30 0.92 4.30
CA GLU A 194 0.05 0.78 3.73
C GLU A 194 0.19 -0.50 2.88
N ALA A 195 -0.43 -1.60 3.29
CA ALA A 195 -0.44 -2.84 2.51
C ALA A 195 -1.20 -2.70 1.18
N ASN A 196 -2.34 -2.01 1.18
CA ASN A 196 -3.10 -1.71 -0.04
C ASN A 196 -2.27 -0.86 -1.03
N ARG A 197 -1.59 0.18 -0.53
CA ARG A 197 -0.66 0.96 -1.35
C ARG A 197 0.49 0.11 -1.89
N LEU A 198 1.09 -0.74 -1.05
CA LEU A 198 2.19 -1.62 -1.42
C LEU A 198 1.79 -2.64 -2.49
N ALA A 199 0.56 -3.15 -2.45
CA ALA A 199 0.05 -4.12 -3.43
C ALA A 199 0.17 -3.64 -4.88
N GLY A 200 0.07 -2.33 -5.14
CA GLY A 200 0.27 -1.75 -6.46
C GLY A 200 1.73 -1.70 -6.95
N PHE A 201 2.70 -2.05 -6.09
CA PHE A 201 4.14 -2.09 -6.44
C PHE A 201 4.69 -3.51 -6.48
N VAL A 202 4.04 -4.45 -5.83
CA VAL A 202 4.47 -5.85 -5.76
C VAL A 202 3.91 -6.61 -6.95
N THR A 203 4.79 -7.20 -7.77
CA THR A 203 4.34 -8.14 -8.78
C THR A 203 3.85 -9.39 -8.07
N THR A 204 2.53 -9.62 -8.06
CA THR A 204 1.98 -10.90 -7.60
C THR A 204 2.36 -11.93 -8.65
N PRO A 205 3.13 -13.00 -8.32
CA PRO A 205 3.30 -14.09 -9.26
C PRO A 205 1.91 -14.66 -9.59
N PRO A 206 1.66 -15.04 -10.84
CA PRO A 206 0.41 -15.71 -11.18
C PRO A 206 0.25 -16.92 -10.27
N VAL A 207 -0.93 -17.05 -9.68
CA VAL A 207 -1.30 -18.26 -8.95
C VAL A 207 -1.26 -19.37 -9.99
N GLU A 208 -0.21 -20.22 -9.97
CA GLU A 208 -0.21 -21.42 -10.79
C GLU A 208 -1.40 -22.27 -10.32
N GLU A 209 -2.48 -22.24 -11.09
CA GLU A 209 -3.53 -23.23 -11.03
C GLU A 209 -2.88 -24.56 -11.44
N ASN A 210 -2.39 -25.30 -10.44
CA ASN A 210 -2.03 -26.69 -10.65
C ASN A 210 -3.30 -27.44 -11.06
N ALA A 211 -3.51 -27.52 -12.37
CA ALA A 211 -4.39 -28.49 -13.02
C ALA A 211 -3.77 -29.88 -12.87
N GLN A 212 -3.96 -30.48 -11.70
CA GLN A 212 -3.75 -31.92 -11.48
C GLN A 212 -4.78 -32.39 -10.47
N ASP A 213 -5.96 -32.66 -10.98
CA ASP A 213 -6.85 -33.70 -10.47
C ASP A 213 -7.46 -34.37 -11.70
N SER A 214 -6.85 -35.47 -12.11
CA SER A 214 -7.44 -36.51 -13.00
C SER A 214 -7.26 -37.84 -12.33
#